data_896a99cd1d19abca03125e3121142c42
#
_entry.id   896a99cd1d19abca03125e3121142c42
#
_cell.length_a   1.000
_cell.length_b   1.000
_cell.length_c   1.000
_cell.angle_alpha   90.00
_cell.angle_beta   90.00
_cell.angle_gamma   90.00
#
_symmetry.space_group_name_H-M   'P 1'
#
loop_
_entity.id
_entity.type
_entity.pdbx_description
1 polymer ?
#
loop_
_entity_poly.entity_id
_entity_poly.type
_entity_poly.pdbx_seq_one_letter_code
_entity_poly.pdbx_strand_id
1 'polypeptide(L)'
;MKLIDDTEFLVIDFETITPKGRPPEPIEVGILRIKQKKIDNNASIDWLIKPPEGLHLTRFDTSQTGITEQDLMHGIDAKRAMRIIDKSCSKKDYVFIAQNAKYEANILSHYTDECKGIAKTPIIDTILLAKHVLPKLSNYKLDTLASTLGLRIPENRHRALS
;
A
#
# COMPACT_ATOMS: atom_id res chain seq x y z
N MET A 1 -21.10 -16.18 -7.84
CA MET A 1 -20.55 -15.40 -6.71
C MET A 1 -19.39 -16.20 -6.14
N LYS A 2 -18.16 -15.67 -6.18
CA LYS A 2 -17.02 -16.33 -5.53
C LYS A 2 -17.20 -16.25 -4.01
N LEU A 3 -16.94 -17.34 -3.30
CA LEU A 3 -16.87 -17.32 -1.84
C LEU A 3 -15.58 -16.60 -1.40
N ILE A 4 -15.56 -16.05 -0.19
CA ILE A 4 -14.36 -15.39 0.39
C ILE A 4 -13.16 -16.36 0.39
N ASP A 5 -13.40 -17.65 0.61
CA ASP A 5 -12.36 -18.68 0.63
C ASP A 5 -11.69 -18.92 -0.74
N ASP A 6 -12.42 -18.63 -1.82
CA ASP A 6 -11.94 -18.77 -3.21
C ASP A 6 -11.40 -17.44 -3.77
N THR A 7 -11.47 -16.37 -2.99
CA THR A 7 -11.01 -15.04 -3.41
C THR A 7 -9.55 -14.85 -3.00
N GLU A 8 -8.73 -14.38 -3.96
CA GLU A 8 -7.37 -13.97 -3.67
C GLU A 8 -7.36 -12.45 -3.47
N PHE A 9 -6.80 -12.01 -2.35
CA PHE A 9 -6.68 -10.60 -2.02
C PHE A 9 -5.24 -10.12 -2.18
N LEU A 10 -5.08 -8.88 -2.59
CA LEU A 10 -3.82 -8.14 -2.56
C LEU A 10 -3.98 -6.93 -1.64
N VAL A 11 -3.32 -6.97 -0.50
CA VAL A 11 -3.22 -5.81 0.39
C VAL A 11 -2.08 -4.96 -0.12
N ILE A 12 -2.36 -3.69 -0.45
CA ILE A 12 -1.37 -2.73 -0.96
C ILE A 12 -1.23 -1.56 0.00
N ASP A 13 0.00 -1.13 0.20
CA ASP A 13 0.35 0.05 0.98
C ASP A 13 1.57 0.75 0.38
N PHE A 14 1.62 2.09 0.47
CA PHE A 14 2.74 2.91 0.01
C PHE A 14 3.24 3.81 1.12
N GLU A 15 4.55 3.83 1.33
CA GLU A 15 5.20 4.95 2.00
C GLU A 15 5.56 6.01 0.97
N THR A 16 5.39 7.28 1.35
CA THR A 16 5.55 8.40 0.42
C THR A 16 6.27 9.58 1.03
N ILE A 17 6.80 10.42 0.15
CA ILE A 17 7.11 11.82 0.46
C ILE A 17 6.07 12.72 -0.20
N THR A 18 5.76 13.85 0.44
CA THR A 18 4.83 14.83 -0.12
C THR A 18 5.54 16.15 -0.34
N PRO A 19 6.13 16.36 -1.53
CA PRO A 19 6.81 17.60 -1.84
C PRO A 19 5.83 18.78 -1.86
N LYS A 20 6.27 19.95 -1.39
CA LYS A 20 5.39 21.13 -1.35
C LYS A 20 4.83 21.47 -2.74
N GLY A 21 3.50 21.52 -2.84
CA GLY A 21 2.78 21.86 -4.07
C GLY A 21 2.80 20.78 -5.16
N ARG A 22 3.16 19.56 -4.81
CA ARG A 22 3.14 18.40 -5.71
C ARG A 22 2.35 17.26 -5.08
N PRO A 23 1.86 16.29 -5.87
CA PRO A 23 1.27 15.06 -5.35
C PRO A 23 2.31 14.24 -4.56
N PRO A 24 1.85 13.32 -3.70
CA PRO A 24 2.72 12.36 -3.04
C PRO A 24 3.49 11.50 -4.04
N GLU A 25 4.77 11.28 -3.76
CA GLU A 25 5.65 10.41 -4.54
C GLU A 25 5.99 9.17 -3.71
N PRO A 26 5.80 7.95 -4.25
CA PRO A 26 6.07 6.73 -3.50
C PRO A 26 7.58 6.53 -3.30
N ILE A 27 7.97 6.13 -2.08
CA ILE A 27 9.34 5.75 -1.72
C ILE A 27 9.45 4.29 -1.26
N GLU A 28 8.33 3.65 -0.98
CA GLU A 28 8.24 2.21 -0.73
C GLU A 28 6.86 1.71 -1.18
N VAL A 29 6.80 0.46 -1.60
CA VAL A 29 5.55 -0.25 -1.85
C VAL A 29 5.60 -1.63 -1.22
N GLY A 30 4.57 -1.94 -0.44
CA GLY A 30 4.29 -3.26 0.09
C GLY A 30 3.06 -3.86 -0.56
N ILE A 31 3.15 -5.12 -1.02
CA ILE A 31 1.98 -5.88 -1.46
C ILE A 31 2.03 -7.26 -0.82
N LEU A 32 0.97 -7.59 -0.06
CA LEU A 32 0.77 -8.92 0.51
C LEU A 32 -0.33 -9.64 -0.24
N ARG A 33 -0.06 -10.87 -0.66
CA ARG A 33 -1.08 -11.74 -1.21
C ARG A 33 -1.70 -12.60 -0.12
N ILE A 34 -3.02 -12.61 -0.06
CA ILE A 34 -3.78 -13.50 0.82
C ILE A 34 -4.55 -14.48 -0.07
N LYS A 35 -4.30 -15.77 0.16
CA LYS A 35 -4.97 -16.87 -0.52
C LYS A 35 -5.49 -17.88 0.53
N GLN A 36 -6.74 -18.30 0.40
CA GLN A 36 -7.36 -19.22 1.36
C GLN A 36 -7.18 -18.76 2.81
N LYS A 37 -7.35 -17.46 3.07
CA LYS A 37 -7.19 -16.81 4.39
C LYS A 37 -5.77 -16.87 4.98
N LYS A 38 -4.75 -17.20 4.18
CA LYS A 38 -3.35 -17.24 4.60
C LYS A 38 -2.50 -16.27 3.78
N ILE A 39 -1.54 -15.66 4.44
CA ILE A 39 -0.54 -14.84 3.75
C ILE A 39 0.36 -15.75 2.93
N ASP A 40 0.51 -15.42 1.65
CA ASP A 40 1.43 -16.09 0.73
C ASP A 40 2.73 -15.27 0.65
N ASN A 41 3.67 -15.56 1.51
CA ASN A 41 4.94 -14.85 1.59
C ASN A 41 5.80 -14.96 0.32
N ASN A 42 5.57 -15.98 -0.51
CA ASN A 42 6.31 -16.15 -1.77
C ASN A 42 5.82 -15.21 -2.89
N ALA A 43 4.68 -14.58 -2.69
CA ALA A 43 4.08 -13.66 -3.65
C ALA A 43 3.98 -12.21 -3.13
N SER A 44 4.70 -11.91 -2.04
CA SER A 44 4.76 -10.56 -1.48
C SER A 44 5.77 -9.69 -2.23
N ILE A 45 5.47 -8.41 -2.30
CA ILE A 45 6.36 -7.36 -2.83
C ILE A 45 6.72 -6.44 -1.66
N ASP A 46 8.00 -6.14 -1.53
CA ASP A 46 8.56 -5.18 -0.57
C ASP A 46 9.71 -4.46 -1.29
N TRP A 47 9.41 -3.31 -1.87
CA TRP A 47 10.38 -2.58 -2.68
C TRP A 47 10.52 -1.15 -2.26
N LEU A 48 11.76 -0.73 -2.03
CA LEU A 48 12.11 0.68 -2.00
C LEU A 48 12.03 1.26 -3.41
N ILE A 49 11.45 2.45 -3.51
CA ILE A 49 11.23 3.17 -4.76
C ILE A 49 12.08 4.44 -4.74
N LYS A 50 12.90 4.61 -5.77
CA LYS A 50 13.70 5.80 -5.94
C LYS A 50 12.80 6.97 -6.35
N PRO A 51 12.77 8.07 -5.59
CA PRO A 51 11.99 9.24 -5.96
C PRO A 51 12.54 9.89 -7.24
N PRO A 52 11.73 10.72 -7.92
CA PRO A 52 12.18 11.52 -9.05
C PRO A 52 13.40 12.39 -8.72
N GLU A 53 14.24 12.63 -9.71
CA GLU A 53 15.44 13.45 -9.56
C GLU A 53 15.11 14.85 -8.97
N GLY A 54 15.94 15.29 -8.04
CA GLY A 54 15.77 16.56 -7.34
C GLY A 54 14.75 16.54 -6.19
N LEU A 55 14.13 15.40 -5.89
CA LEU A 55 13.35 15.20 -4.67
C LEU A 55 14.17 14.48 -3.63
N HIS A 56 14.16 15.04 -2.41
CA HIS A 56 14.93 14.55 -1.28
C HIS A 56 14.03 14.32 -0.09
N LEU A 57 14.38 13.32 0.74
CA LEU A 57 13.75 13.09 2.01
C LEU A 57 14.00 14.26 2.97
N THR A 58 12.98 14.68 3.66
CA THR A 58 13.15 15.56 4.82
C THR A 58 13.48 14.72 6.07
N ARG A 59 13.97 15.39 7.13
CA ARG A 59 14.15 14.74 8.43
C ARG A 59 12.82 14.16 8.96
N PHE A 60 11.71 14.82 8.63
CA PHE A 60 10.39 14.35 9.02
C PHE A 60 10.04 13.05 8.31
N ASP A 61 10.24 12.95 6.99
CA ASP A 61 9.96 11.74 6.22
C ASP A 61 10.75 10.55 6.77
N THR A 62 12.06 10.72 6.98
CA THR A 62 12.91 9.69 7.59
C THR A 62 12.45 9.30 9.00
N SER A 63 12.01 10.27 9.82
CA SER A 63 11.54 9.97 11.18
C SER A 63 10.22 9.20 11.20
N GLN A 64 9.39 9.36 10.18
CA GLN A 64 8.12 8.64 10.07
C GLN A 64 8.30 7.22 9.51
N THR A 65 9.10 7.06 8.47
CA THR A 65 9.21 5.79 7.73
C THR A 65 10.45 4.96 8.12
N GLY A 66 11.44 5.59 8.75
CA GLY A 66 12.75 4.98 8.98
C GLY A 66 13.59 4.82 7.71
N ILE A 67 13.08 5.23 6.54
CA ILE A 67 13.78 5.14 5.26
C ILE A 67 14.73 6.33 5.14
N THR A 68 15.95 6.07 4.66
CA THR A 68 17.00 7.08 4.44
C THR A 68 17.25 7.30 2.94
N GLU A 69 17.88 8.43 2.60
CA GLU A 69 18.36 8.68 1.24
C GLU A 69 19.27 7.56 0.73
N GLN A 70 20.11 7.01 1.61
CA GLN A 70 21.02 5.91 1.26
C GLN A 70 20.25 4.64 0.87
N ASP A 71 19.16 4.32 1.57
CA ASP A 71 18.31 3.19 1.23
C ASP A 71 17.69 3.37 -0.17
N LEU A 72 17.24 4.58 -0.48
CA LEU A 72 16.59 4.89 -1.76
C LEU A 72 17.55 4.92 -2.95
N MET A 73 18.87 5.03 -2.73
CA MET A 73 19.84 4.94 -3.84
C MET A 73 19.76 3.63 -4.61
N HIS A 74 19.37 2.55 -3.93
CA HIS A 74 19.22 1.21 -4.50
C HIS A 74 17.77 0.87 -4.85
N GLY A 75 16.85 1.81 -4.65
CA GLY A 75 15.43 1.66 -4.96
C GLY A 75 15.17 1.46 -6.45
N ILE A 76 14.07 0.82 -6.77
CA ILE A 76 13.58 0.68 -8.15
C ILE A 76 13.00 2.01 -8.63
N ASP A 77 13.16 2.33 -9.91
CA ASP A 77 12.48 3.48 -10.53
C ASP A 77 10.96 3.34 -10.40
N ALA A 78 10.26 4.42 -10.02
CA ALA A 78 8.83 4.41 -9.73
C ALA A 78 7.98 3.91 -10.91
N LYS A 79 8.26 4.40 -12.13
CA LYS A 79 7.53 3.98 -13.33
C LYS A 79 7.76 2.50 -13.64
N ARG A 80 9.01 2.03 -13.42
CA ARG A 80 9.35 0.62 -13.59
C ARG A 80 8.63 -0.25 -12.56
N ALA A 81 8.59 0.17 -11.28
CA ALA A 81 7.85 -0.52 -10.23
C ALA A 81 6.38 -0.67 -10.62
N MET A 82 5.72 0.43 -11.00
CA MET A 82 4.31 0.42 -11.40
C MET A 82 4.03 -0.51 -12.58
N ARG A 83 4.89 -0.53 -13.62
CA ARG A 83 4.74 -1.46 -14.75
C ARG A 83 4.87 -2.93 -14.34
N ILE A 84 5.78 -3.25 -13.42
CA ILE A 84 5.95 -4.63 -12.95
C ILE A 84 4.75 -5.06 -12.11
N ILE A 85 4.29 -4.19 -11.21
CA ILE A 85 3.10 -4.44 -10.37
C ILE A 85 1.87 -4.65 -11.26
N ASP A 86 1.64 -3.76 -12.22
CA ASP A 86 0.52 -3.89 -13.16
C ASP A 86 0.55 -5.23 -13.90
N LYS A 87 1.71 -5.59 -14.48
CA LYS A 87 1.89 -6.87 -15.16
C LYS A 87 1.64 -8.08 -14.27
N SER A 88 1.98 -7.99 -13.00
CA SER A 88 1.86 -9.10 -12.04
C SER A 88 0.46 -9.21 -11.47
N CYS A 89 -0.21 -8.09 -11.24
CA CYS A 89 -1.45 -8.00 -10.48
C CYS A 89 -2.71 -7.83 -11.34
N SER A 90 -2.61 -7.23 -12.54
CA SER A 90 -3.77 -6.98 -13.40
C SER A 90 -4.29 -8.20 -14.17
N LYS A 91 -3.53 -9.30 -14.22
CA LYS A 91 -3.85 -10.49 -15.02
C LYS A 91 -4.81 -11.48 -14.35
N LYS A 92 -5.12 -11.28 -13.08
CA LYS A 92 -5.97 -12.17 -12.28
C LYS A 92 -7.10 -11.36 -11.64
N ASP A 93 -8.18 -12.05 -11.32
CA ASP A 93 -9.32 -11.47 -10.57
C ASP A 93 -8.97 -11.28 -9.09
N TYR A 94 -7.94 -10.48 -8.80
CA TYR A 94 -7.63 -10.09 -7.44
C TYR A 94 -8.62 -9.06 -6.93
N VAL A 95 -8.85 -9.08 -5.62
CA VAL A 95 -9.52 -8.00 -4.90
C VAL A 95 -8.45 -7.22 -4.14
N PHE A 96 -8.30 -5.93 -4.48
CA PHE A 96 -7.36 -5.07 -3.77
C PHE A 96 -7.96 -4.56 -2.46
N ILE A 97 -7.12 -4.45 -1.45
CA ILE A 97 -7.46 -3.95 -0.11
C ILE A 97 -6.41 -2.94 0.31
N ALA A 98 -6.83 -1.83 0.90
CA ALA A 98 -5.94 -0.86 1.51
C ALA A 98 -6.59 -0.18 2.72
N GLN A 99 -5.77 0.35 3.62
CA GLN A 99 -6.20 1.21 4.71
C GLN A 99 -6.27 2.66 4.20
N ASN A 100 -7.44 3.29 4.20
CA ASN A 100 -7.66 4.59 3.57
C ASN A 100 -7.38 4.58 2.06
N ALA A 101 -7.97 3.61 1.36
CA ALA A 101 -7.71 3.27 -0.04
C ALA A 101 -7.73 4.46 -1.03
N LYS A 102 -8.33 5.59 -0.65
CA LYS A 102 -8.27 6.84 -1.43
C LYS A 102 -6.84 7.31 -1.64
N TYR A 103 -5.96 7.06 -0.68
CA TYR A 103 -4.56 7.46 -0.73
C TYR A 103 -3.80 6.66 -1.78
N GLU A 104 -3.90 5.33 -1.75
CA GLU A 104 -3.29 4.42 -2.72
C GLU A 104 -3.85 4.66 -4.12
N ALA A 105 -5.17 4.83 -4.22
CA ALA A 105 -5.82 5.15 -5.49
C ALA A 105 -5.30 6.47 -6.10
N ASN A 106 -5.02 7.47 -5.27
CA ASN A 106 -4.43 8.73 -5.72
C ASN A 106 -3.02 8.52 -6.27
N ILE A 107 -2.16 7.75 -5.59
CA ILE A 107 -0.81 7.42 -6.07
C ILE A 107 -0.90 6.68 -7.41
N LEU A 108 -1.69 5.61 -7.49
CA LEU A 108 -1.87 4.84 -8.72
C LEU A 108 -2.41 5.70 -9.88
N SER A 109 -3.25 6.70 -9.59
CA SER A 109 -3.80 7.59 -10.62
C SER A 109 -2.73 8.48 -11.28
N HIS A 110 -1.67 8.85 -10.55
CA HIS A 110 -0.55 9.61 -11.10
C HIS A 110 0.33 8.78 -12.04
N TYR A 111 0.28 7.46 -11.90
CA TYR A 111 1.03 6.50 -12.71
C TYR A 111 0.12 5.71 -13.67
N THR A 112 -1.04 6.25 -14.04
CA THR A 112 -2.03 5.54 -14.89
C THR A 112 -1.44 5.03 -16.20
N ASP A 113 -0.48 5.74 -16.79
CA ASP A 113 0.16 5.30 -18.03
C ASP A 113 1.03 4.05 -17.84
N GLU A 114 1.61 3.88 -16.67
CA GLU A 114 2.47 2.76 -16.29
C GLU A 114 1.68 1.57 -15.72
N CYS A 115 0.52 1.83 -15.10
CA CYS A 115 -0.25 0.80 -14.38
C CYS A 115 -1.75 0.83 -14.70
N LYS A 116 -2.08 0.81 -15.98
CA LYS A 116 -3.46 0.94 -16.50
C LYS A 116 -4.45 -0.08 -15.93
N GLY A 117 -4.00 -1.28 -15.65
CA GLY A 117 -4.83 -2.36 -15.13
C GLY A 117 -5.20 -2.11 -13.67
N ILE A 118 -4.19 -1.96 -12.81
CA ILE A 118 -4.42 -1.79 -11.37
C ILE A 118 -5.03 -0.43 -11.04
N ALA A 119 -4.68 0.64 -11.76
CA ALA A 119 -5.25 1.97 -11.55
C ALA A 119 -6.78 2.04 -11.78
N LYS A 120 -7.35 1.06 -12.48
CA LYS A 120 -8.80 0.95 -12.72
C LYS A 120 -9.47 -0.11 -11.85
N THR A 121 -8.70 -0.89 -11.09
CA THR A 121 -9.22 -1.95 -10.25
C THR A 121 -9.82 -1.36 -8.97
N PRO A 122 -11.06 -1.73 -8.59
CA PRO A 122 -11.64 -1.30 -7.34
C PRO A 122 -10.80 -1.77 -6.14
N ILE A 123 -10.64 -0.89 -5.15
CA ILE A 123 -9.91 -1.17 -3.92
C ILE A 123 -10.92 -1.18 -2.77
N ILE A 124 -10.93 -2.21 -1.96
CA ILE A 124 -11.70 -2.25 -0.71
C ILE A 124 -10.97 -1.38 0.32
N ASP A 125 -11.65 -0.36 0.82
CA ASP A 125 -11.17 0.47 1.92
C ASP A 125 -11.52 -0.16 3.26
N THR A 126 -10.51 -0.53 4.04
CA THR A 126 -10.71 -1.14 5.36
C THR A 126 -11.36 -0.18 6.34
N ILE A 127 -11.20 1.15 6.19
CA ILE A 127 -11.91 2.14 7.01
C ILE A 127 -13.41 2.11 6.72
N LEU A 128 -13.80 2.07 5.45
CA LEU A 128 -15.22 2.02 5.08
C LEU A 128 -15.85 0.70 5.49
N LEU A 129 -15.14 -0.42 5.31
CA LEU A 129 -15.59 -1.72 5.77
C LEU A 129 -15.77 -1.74 7.29
N ALA A 130 -14.77 -1.24 8.04
CA ALA A 130 -14.82 -1.19 9.50
C ALA A 130 -15.96 -0.29 10.01
N LYS A 131 -16.22 0.84 9.37
CA LYS A 131 -17.39 1.70 9.72
C LYS A 131 -18.70 0.95 9.58
N HIS A 132 -18.80 0.04 8.62
CA HIS A 132 -20.00 -0.76 8.40
C HIS A 132 -20.15 -1.87 9.45
N VAL A 133 -19.08 -2.60 9.77
CA VAL A 133 -19.14 -3.77 10.66
C VAL A 133 -18.91 -3.44 12.13
N LEU A 134 -18.28 -2.31 12.44
CA LEU A 134 -17.96 -1.82 13.80
C LEU A 134 -18.41 -0.35 13.97
N PRO A 135 -19.70 -0.03 13.84
CA PRO A 135 -20.18 1.36 13.68
C PRO A 135 -20.02 2.26 14.91
N LYS A 136 -19.57 1.73 16.07
CA LYS A 136 -19.52 2.47 17.34
C LYS A 136 -18.11 2.79 17.81
N LEU A 137 -17.07 2.69 16.94
CA LEU A 137 -15.71 3.04 17.33
C LEU A 137 -15.50 4.55 17.38
N SER A 138 -14.65 5.00 18.29
CA SER A 138 -14.28 6.42 18.45
C SER A 138 -13.54 6.97 17.23
N ASN A 139 -12.77 6.12 16.55
CA ASN A 139 -12.11 6.38 15.29
C ASN A 139 -11.77 5.05 14.58
N TYR A 140 -11.29 5.14 13.34
CA TYR A 140 -10.99 3.98 12.48
C TYR A 140 -9.52 3.95 12.06
N LYS A 141 -8.63 4.49 12.90
CA LYS A 141 -7.18 4.34 12.72
C LYS A 141 -6.79 2.87 12.87
N LEU A 142 -5.72 2.46 12.20
CA LEU A 142 -5.24 1.08 12.22
C LEU A 142 -5.02 0.56 13.64
N ASP A 143 -4.43 1.39 14.53
CA ASP A 143 -4.22 1.04 15.93
C ASP A 143 -5.52 0.73 16.68
N THR A 144 -6.56 1.55 16.44
CA THR A 144 -7.87 1.36 17.06
C THR A 144 -8.53 0.08 16.57
N LEU A 145 -8.43 -0.19 15.26
CA LEU A 145 -8.97 -1.41 14.65
C LEU A 145 -8.23 -2.64 15.17
N ALA A 146 -6.91 -2.62 15.16
CA ALA A 146 -6.09 -3.73 15.64
C ALA A 146 -6.38 -4.03 17.11
N SER A 147 -6.40 -3.01 17.98
CA SER A 147 -6.74 -3.18 19.40
C SER A 147 -8.15 -3.74 19.60
N THR A 148 -9.14 -3.24 18.85
CA THR A 148 -10.53 -3.70 18.93
C THR A 148 -10.68 -5.16 18.51
N LEU A 149 -9.90 -5.58 17.51
CA LEU A 149 -9.92 -6.95 16.98
C LEU A 149 -8.97 -7.89 17.72
N GLY A 150 -8.25 -7.41 18.75
CA GLY A 150 -7.27 -8.21 19.51
C GLY A 150 -6.04 -8.59 18.69
N LEU A 151 -5.72 -7.79 17.66
CA LEU A 151 -4.55 -8.03 16.80
C LEU A 151 -3.30 -7.38 17.41
N ARG A 152 -2.17 -8.06 17.27
CA ARG A 152 -0.87 -7.52 17.66
C ARG A 152 -0.41 -6.47 16.64
N ILE A 153 -0.01 -5.31 17.11
CA ILE A 153 0.57 -4.24 16.28
C ILE A 153 2.09 -4.42 16.27
N PRO A 154 2.74 -4.53 15.10
CA PRO A 154 4.19 -4.55 14.99
C PRO A 154 4.82 -3.23 15.48
N GLU A 155 6.06 -3.30 15.99
CA GLU A 155 6.79 -2.09 16.44
C GLU A 155 7.18 -1.18 15.26
N ASN A 156 7.54 -1.76 14.12
CA ASN A 156 7.99 -1.06 12.89
C ASN A 156 6.85 -0.79 11.91
N ARG A 157 5.76 -0.22 12.39
CA ARG A 157 4.51 -0.03 11.64
C ARG A 157 4.51 1.10 10.57
N HIS A 158 5.64 1.73 10.35
CA HIS A 158 5.82 2.77 9.32
C HIS A 158 6.67 2.25 8.16
N ARG A 159 6.48 1.00 7.81
CA ARG A 159 7.01 0.34 6.62
C ARG A 159 5.85 -0.33 5.92
N ALA A 160 5.84 -0.31 4.59
CA ALA A 160 4.71 -0.77 3.78
C ALA A 160 4.31 -2.25 3.99
N LEU A 161 5.19 -3.09 4.55
CA LEU A 161 4.89 -4.48 4.95
C LEU A 161 5.01 -4.74 6.46
N SER A 162 4.80 -3.77 7.31
CA SER A 162 4.88 -3.97 8.76
C SER A 162 3.57 -4.42 9.42
#